data_abf61bc118ca904080dab611379eef72
#
_entry.id   abf61bc118ca904080dab611379eef72
#
_cell.length_a   1.000
_cell.length_b   1.000
_cell.length_c   1.000
_cell.angle_alpha   90.00
_cell.angle_beta   90.00
_cell.angle_gamma   90.00
#
_symmetry.space_group_name_H-M   'P 1'
#
loop_
_entity.id
_entity.type
_entity.pdbx_description
1 polymer ?
#
loop_
_entity_poly.entity_id
_entity_poly.type
_entity_poly.pdbx_seq_one_letter_code
_entity_poly.pdbx_strand_id
1 'polypeptide(L)'
;METEKQRIEELVKQLNAASAAYYNGQDEIMPNYEWDALFDELTTLEEKTGYIIKDSPTQNAGYEESGSGQKEPHEYPALSLAKTKQVEELQQWAGAYPIWLSWKLDGLTLVLTYDNGNLVKILTRGNGNLGTNITFLKGAIGGFPQKISYQGHLVVRGEAAISYTDFAQINDMIEDDDEKYANPRNLASGTLNLEDPAEVKARHAASAST
;
A
#
# COMPACT_ATOMS: atom_id res chain seq x y z
N MET A 1 32.95 7.25 4.49
CA MET A 1 32.51 6.35 3.38
C MET A 1 32.21 4.93 3.88
N GLU A 2 33.13 4.21 4.54
CA GLU A 2 32.83 2.85 5.07
C GLU A 2 31.76 2.87 6.14
N THR A 3 31.83 3.82 7.07
CA THR A 3 30.85 3.97 8.16
C THR A 3 29.45 4.39 7.64
N GLU A 4 29.37 5.20 6.57
CA GLU A 4 28.12 5.62 5.96
C GLU A 4 27.45 4.46 5.21
N LYS A 5 28.23 3.60 4.53
CA LYS A 5 27.69 2.40 3.89
C LYS A 5 27.14 1.41 4.91
N GLN A 6 27.87 1.19 6.02
CA GLN A 6 27.38 0.36 7.12
C GLN A 6 26.07 0.92 7.71
N ARG A 7 25.98 2.25 7.84
CA ARG A 7 24.74 2.90 8.32
C ARG A 7 23.59 2.70 7.34
N ILE A 8 23.82 2.81 6.03
CA ILE A 8 22.81 2.50 5.00
C ILE A 8 22.32 1.05 5.12
N GLU A 9 23.23 0.08 5.26
CA GLU A 9 22.87 -1.34 5.41
C GLU A 9 22.02 -1.59 6.66
N GLU A 10 22.36 -0.94 7.77
CA GLU A 10 21.60 -1.03 9.02
C GLU A 10 20.20 -0.41 8.87
N LEU A 11 20.09 0.79 8.28
CA LEU A 11 18.83 1.47 8.05
C LEU A 11 17.91 0.66 7.14
N VAL A 12 18.43 0.14 6.03
CA VAL A 12 17.66 -0.72 5.11
C VAL A 12 17.10 -1.94 5.84
N LYS A 13 17.92 -2.59 6.67
CA LYS A 13 17.47 -3.76 7.46
C LYS A 13 16.39 -3.39 8.47
N GLN A 14 16.55 -2.28 9.21
CA GLN A 14 15.59 -1.84 10.22
C GLN A 14 14.26 -1.42 9.57
N LEU A 15 14.30 -0.62 8.52
CA LEU A 15 13.12 -0.14 7.82
C LEU A 15 12.34 -1.26 7.14
N ASN A 16 13.05 -2.22 6.52
CA ASN A 16 12.40 -3.39 5.92
C ASN A 16 11.77 -4.30 6.97
N ALA A 17 12.41 -4.51 8.12
CA ALA A 17 11.83 -5.29 9.20
C ALA A 17 10.57 -4.65 9.78
N ALA A 18 10.60 -3.32 10.00
CA ALA A 18 9.43 -2.57 10.48
C ALA A 18 8.29 -2.57 9.46
N SER A 19 8.62 -2.40 8.17
CA SER A 19 7.64 -2.50 7.09
C SER A 19 7.01 -3.90 7.02
N ALA A 20 7.83 -4.95 7.16
CA ALA A 20 7.36 -6.32 7.17
C ALA A 20 6.36 -6.58 8.30
N ALA A 21 6.68 -6.16 9.54
CA ALA A 21 5.78 -6.30 10.68
C ALA A 21 4.47 -5.55 10.45
N TYR A 22 4.56 -4.30 10.00
CA TYR A 22 3.40 -3.45 9.73
C TYR A 22 2.46 -4.03 8.66
N TYR A 23 3.00 -4.51 7.54
CA TYR A 23 2.20 -5.06 6.44
C TYR A 23 1.66 -6.46 6.71
N ASN A 24 2.33 -7.24 7.55
CA ASN A 24 1.87 -8.59 7.95
C ASN A 24 0.92 -8.58 9.17
N GLY A 25 0.49 -7.40 9.63
CA GLY A 25 -0.43 -7.27 10.78
C GLY A 25 0.18 -7.67 12.12
N GLN A 26 1.50 -7.69 12.22
CA GLN A 26 2.22 -7.92 13.47
C GLN A 26 2.29 -6.64 14.30
N ASP A 27 2.71 -6.75 15.55
CA ASP A 27 2.96 -5.60 16.41
C ASP A 27 3.93 -4.61 15.75
N GLU A 28 3.62 -3.32 15.86
CA GLU A 28 4.50 -2.27 15.33
C GLU A 28 5.87 -2.32 16.02
N ILE A 29 6.93 -2.53 15.23
CA ILE A 29 8.31 -2.54 15.74
C ILE A 29 8.76 -1.12 16.10
N MET A 30 8.25 -0.11 15.38
CA MET A 30 8.53 1.31 15.63
C MET A 30 7.35 2.19 15.21
N PRO A 31 7.16 3.35 15.86
CA PRO A 31 6.14 4.31 15.47
C PRO A 31 6.38 4.90 14.07
N ASN A 32 5.32 5.27 13.36
CA ASN A 32 5.41 5.82 12.00
C ASN A 32 6.33 7.06 11.89
N TYR A 33 6.35 7.93 12.90
CA TYR A 33 7.21 9.12 12.88
C TYR A 33 8.71 8.77 12.97
N GLU A 34 9.05 7.68 13.65
CA GLU A 34 10.42 7.16 13.76
C GLU A 34 10.83 6.51 12.43
N TRP A 35 9.94 5.71 11.85
CA TRP A 35 10.15 5.14 10.52
C TRP A 35 10.41 6.23 9.48
N ASP A 36 9.60 7.30 9.47
CA ASP A 36 9.76 8.44 8.58
C ASP A 36 11.12 9.12 8.75
N ALA A 37 11.57 9.32 10.00
CA ALA A 37 12.86 9.95 10.28
C ALA A 37 14.04 9.11 9.80
N LEU A 38 14.00 7.79 10.01
CA LEU A 38 15.02 6.85 9.54
C LEU A 38 15.01 6.73 8.01
N PHE A 39 13.85 6.79 7.37
CA PHE A 39 13.74 6.80 5.91
C PHE A 39 14.33 8.08 5.29
N ASP A 40 14.10 9.24 5.90
CA ASP A 40 14.68 10.50 5.47
C ASP A 40 16.22 10.50 5.65
N GLU A 41 16.73 9.90 6.76
CA GLU A 41 18.18 9.68 6.98
C GLU A 41 18.77 8.78 5.87
N LEU A 42 18.11 7.66 5.57
CA LEU A 42 18.54 6.72 4.52
C LEU A 42 18.61 7.43 3.16
N THR A 43 17.55 8.14 2.78
CA THR A 43 17.48 8.88 1.51
C THR A 43 18.66 9.86 1.39
N THR A 44 18.91 10.63 2.45
CA THR A 44 20.03 11.60 2.49
C THR A 44 21.40 10.93 2.34
N LEU A 45 21.60 9.77 3.00
CA LEU A 45 22.85 9.03 2.92
C LEU A 45 23.05 8.39 1.53
N GLU A 46 22.00 7.84 0.94
CA GLU A 46 22.04 7.27 -0.42
C GLU A 46 22.37 8.34 -1.46
N GLU A 47 21.72 9.50 -1.40
CA GLU A 47 22.02 10.65 -2.28
C GLU A 47 23.45 11.13 -2.12
N LYS A 48 23.94 11.27 -0.88
CA LYS A 48 25.28 11.74 -0.58
C LYS A 48 26.38 10.79 -1.05
N THR A 49 26.16 9.47 -0.88
CA THR A 49 27.19 8.45 -1.12
C THR A 49 27.12 7.84 -2.51
N GLY A 50 25.94 7.92 -3.17
CA GLY A 50 25.64 7.17 -4.39
C GLY A 50 25.56 5.64 -4.18
N TYR A 51 25.59 5.19 -2.90
CA TYR A 51 25.51 3.76 -2.55
C TYR A 51 24.07 3.40 -2.23
N ILE A 52 23.45 2.63 -3.11
CA ILE A 52 22.06 2.18 -2.98
C ILE A 52 22.05 0.65 -2.99
N ILE A 53 21.39 0.06 -2.00
CA ILE A 53 21.22 -1.40 -1.91
C ILE A 53 19.97 -1.80 -2.70
N LYS A 54 20.02 -2.93 -3.39
CA LYS A 54 18.93 -3.43 -4.23
C LYS A 54 17.57 -3.49 -3.50
N ASP A 55 17.59 -3.86 -2.22
CA ASP A 55 16.38 -4.01 -1.40
C ASP A 55 16.09 -2.76 -0.55
N SER A 56 16.68 -1.61 -0.90
CA SER A 56 16.43 -0.35 -0.19
C SER A 56 14.95 0.06 -0.32
N PRO A 57 14.29 0.44 0.78
CA PRO A 57 12.92 0.96 0.75
C PRO A 57 12.76 2.27 -0.03
N THR A 58 13.86 2.96 -0.34
CA THR A 58 13.86 4.13 -1.24
C THR A 58 13.63 3.73 -2.69
N GLN A 59 14.00 2.51 -3.08
CA GLN A 59 13.85 1.96 -4.44
C GLN A 59 12.58 1.11 -4.59
N ASN A 60 12.03 0.62 -3.49
CA ASN A 60 10.86 -0.24 -3.46
C ASN A 60 9.77 0.38 -2.60
N ALA A 61 8.58 0.49 -3.13
CA ALA A 61 7.44 1.03 -2.40
C ALA A 61 6.65 -0.10 -1.74
N GLY A 62 6.99 -0.45 -0.52
CA GLY A 62 6.29 -1.46 0.27
C GLY A 62 7.05 -2.78 0.39
N TYR A 63 6.57 -3.62 1.31
CA TYR A 63 7.09 -4.95 1.58
C TYR A 63 6.50 -5.97 0.59
N GLU A 64 7.24 -7.02 0.26
CA GLU A 64 6.68 -8.16 -0.46
C GLU A 64 5.68 -8.88 0.43
N GLU A 65 4.40 -8.73 0.12
CA GLU A 65 3.33 -9.45 0.80
C GLU A 65 3.54 -10.96 0.68
N SER A 66 3.44 -11.68 1.78
CA SER A 66 3.50 -13.15 1.84
C SER A 66 2.17 -13.80 1.45
N GLY A 67 1.51 -13.31 0.37
CA GLY A 67 0.28 -13.90 -0.14
C GLY A 67 0.56 -15.07 -1.08
N SER A 68 -0.33 -16.09 -1.08
CA SER A 68 -0.26 -17.27 -1.97
C SER A 68 -0.56 -16.96 -3.44
N GLY A 69 -0.97 -15.73 -3.76
CA GLY A 69 -1.35 -15.31 -5.11
C GLY A 69 -0.16 -15.16 -6.05
N GLN A 70 -0.41 -15.36 -7.36
CA GLN A 70 0.60 -15.14 -8.40
C GLN A 70 1.02 -13.68 -8.44
N LYS A 71 2.32 -13.39 -8.31
CA LYS A 71 2.87 -12.04 -8.46
C LYS A 71 3.01 -11.68 -9.93
N GLU A 72 2.55 -10.49 -10.27
CA GLU A 72 2.62 -9.93 -11.62
C GLU A 72 3.23 -8.53 -11.62
N PRO A 73 3.98 -8.17 -12.69
CA PRO A 73 4.51 -6.81 -12.80
C PRO A 73 3.38 -5.80 -13.06
N HIS A 74 3.53 -4.62 -12.46
CA HIS A 74 2.70 -3.47 -12.80
C HIS A 74 3.10 -2.92 -14.17
N GLU A 75 2.10 -2.57 -14.98
CA GLU A 75 2.34 -1.86 -16.24
C GLU A 75 2.93 -0.46 -16.00
N TYR A 76 2.43 0.21 -14.97
CA TYR A 76 2.95 1.49 -14.48
C TYR A 76 3.35 1.32 -13.01
N PRO A 77 4.61 1.64 -12.64
CA PRO A 77 5.06 1.48 -11.25
C PRO A 77 4.14 2.17 -10.25
N ALA A 78 3.72 1.45 -9.23
CA ALA A 78 2.84 1.93 -8.17
C ALA A 78 3.66 2.47 -6.97
N LEU A 79 4.65 3.33 -7.25
CA LEU A 79 5.58 3.88 -6.27
C LEU A 79 4.89 4.88 -5.32
N SER A 80 5.56 5.17 -4.20
CA SER A 80 5.14 6.21 -3.27
C SER A 80 5.20 7.58 -3.94
N LEU A 81 4.24 8.44 -3.61
CA LEU A 81 4.25 9.83 -4.02
C LEU A 81 5.20 10.62 -3.11
N ALA A 82 5.76 11.70 -3.65
CA ALA A 82 6.50 12.67 -2.85
C ALA A 82 5.60 13.22 -1.74
N LYS A 83 6.20 13.51 -0.59
CA LYS A 83 5.51 14.07 0.57
C LYS A 83 6.23 15.33 1.05
N THR A 84 5.48 16.29 1.56
CA THR A 84 6.03 17.46 2.24
C THR A 84 5.15 17.84 3.42
N LYS A 85 5.76 18.44 4.44
CA LYS A 85 5.08 19.10 5.58
C LYS A 85 5.18 20.62 5.48
N GLN A 86 5.86 21.16 4.43
CA GLN A 86 6.12 22.57 4.24
C GLN A 86 5.17 23.15 3.19
N VAL A 87 4.47 24.22 3.55
CA VAL A 87 3.52 24.89 2.64
C VAL A 87 4.22 25.50 1.44
N GLU A 88 5.43 26.03 1.66
CA GLU A 88 6.25 26.65 0.64
C GLU A 88 6.68 25.67 -0.45
N GLU A 89 7.04 24.44 -0.07
CA GLU A 89 7.39 23.37 -1.02
C GLU A 89 6.15 22.95 -1.84
N LEU A 90 4.98 22.85 -1.18
CA LEU A 90 3.73 22.56 -1.87
C LEU A 90 3.38 23.65 -2.88
N GLN A 91 3.58 24.93 -2.52
CA GLN A 91 3.35 26.06 -3.42
C GLN A 91 4.30 26.05 -4.61
N GLN A 92 5.59 25.75 -4.39
CA GLN A 92 6.56 25.60 -5.47
C GLN A 92 6.22 24.45 -6.41
N TRP A 93 5.83 23.30 -5.86
CA TRP A 93 5.42 22.14 -6.64
C TRP A 93 4.15 22.42 -7.47
N ALA A 94 3.15 23.07 -6.88
CA ALA A 94 1.90 23.40 -7.55
C ALA A 94 2.09 24.45 -8.66
N GLY A 95 2.98 25.43 -8.45
CA GLY A 95 3.21 26.54 -9.38
C GLY A 95 1.90 27.27 -9.70
N ALA A 96 1.57 27.39 -10.99
CA ALA A 96 0.34 28.00 -11.49
C ALA A 96 -0.77 26.98 -11.84
N TYR A 97 -0.56 25.69 -11.59
CA TYR A 97 -1.53 24.66 -11.94
C TYR A 97 -2.61 24.52 -10.87
N PRO A 98 -3.87 24.21 -11.25
CA PRO A 98 -4.88 23.84 -10.28
C PRO A 98 -4.51 22.54 -9.59
N ILE A 99 -4.70 22.49 -8.26
CA ILE A 99 -4.46 21.29 -7.46
C ILE A 99 -5.77 20.71 -6.95
N TRP A 100 -5.82 19.39 -6.85
CA TRP A 100 -6.91 18.68 -6.20
C TRP A 100 -6.51 18.32 -4.79
N LEU A 101 -7.39 18.58 -3.83
CA LEU A 101 -7.22 18.19 -2.43
C LEU A 101 -8.17 17.04 -2.12
N SER A 102 -7.64 15.96 -1.58
CA SER A 102 -8.43 14.80 -1.15
C SER A 102 -7.96 14.29 0.22
N TRP A 103 -8.79 13.48 0.85
CA TRP A 103 -8.38 12.73 2.03
C TRP A 103 -7.34 11.67 1.65
N LYS A 104 -6.32 11.52 2.49
CA LYS A 104 -5.43 10.37 2.39
C LYS A 104 -6.06 9.21 3.16
N LEU A 105 -6.75 8.35 2.41
CA LEU A 105 -7.31 7.14 2.99
C LEU A 105 -6.19 6.20 3.45
N ASP A 106 -6.44 5.46 4.51
CA ASP A 106 -5.53 4.48 5.07
C ASP A 106 -6.10 3.07 4.88
N GLY A 107 -5.53 2.34 3.96
CA GLY A 107 -5.96 1.02 3.55
C GLY A 107 -4.88 0.28 2.78
N LEU A 108 -5.27 -0.54 1.81
CA LEU A 108 -4.39 -1.25 0.90
C LEU A 108 -4.57 -0.74 -0.53
N THR A 109 -3.49 -0.29 -1.15
CA THR A 109 -3.56 0.20 -2.53
C THR A 109 -3.84 -0.95 -3.51
N LEU A 110 -4.84 -0.77 -4.36
CA LEU A 110 -5.18 -1.65 -5.47
C LEU A 110 -4.88 -0.96 -6.80
N VAL A 111 -4.43 -1.75 -7.77
CA VAL A 111 -4.25 -1.33 -9.16
C VAL A 111 -5.25 -2.10 -10.01
N LEU A 112 -6.20 -1.37 -10.60
CA LEU A 112 -7.33 -1.87 -11.38
C LEU A 112 -7.04 -1.65 -12.86
N THR A 113 -7.11 -2.69 -13.67
CA THR A 113 -6.97 -2.58 -15.14
C THR A 113 -8.31 -2.85 -15.80
N TYR A 114 -8.72 -1.91 -16.65
CA TYR A 114 -9.91 -2.03 -17.48
C TYR A 114 -9.51 -2.10 -18.95
N ASP A 115 -10.13 -3.03 -19.68
CA ASP A 115 -10.02 -3.16 -21.12
C ASP A 115 -11.41 -3.23 -21.75
N ASN A 116 -11.63 -2.44 -22.80
CA ASN A 116 -12.92 -2.37 -23.49
C ASN A 116 -14.10 -2.22 -22.51
N GLY A 117 -13.92 -1.35 -21.52
CA GLY A 117 -14.92 -1.06 -20.51
C GLY A 117 -15.12 -2.13 -19.43
N ASN A 118 -14.38 -3.23 -19.42
CA ASN A 118 -14.51 -4.30 -18.45
C ASN A 118 -13.29 -4.34 -17.50
N LEU A 119 -13.53 -4.56 -16.21
CA LEU A 119 -12.46 -4.84 -15.25
C LEU A 119 -11.86 -6.22 -15.53
N VAL A 120 -10.60 -6.24 -15.95
CA VAL A 120 -9.89 -7.45 -16.36
C VAL A 120 -8.85 -7.90 -15.35
N LYS A 121 -8.31 -6.97 -14.54
CA LYS A 121 -7.26 -7.30 -13.58
C LYS A 121 -7.32 -6.42 -12.32
N ILE A 122 -7.01 -7.04 -11.18
CA ILE A 122 -6.81 -6.37 -9.89
C ILE A 122 -5.49 -6.87 -9.31
N LEU A 123 -4.54 -5.96 -9.07
CA LEU A 123 -3.30 -6.26 -8.38
C LEU A 123 -3.24 -5.49 -7.06
N THR A 124 -2.65 -6.09 -6.03
CA THR A 124 -2.20 -5.33 -4.87
C THR A 124 -1.00 -4.46 -5.26
N ARG A 125 -0.67 -3.44 -4.47
CA ARG A 125 0.50 -2.61 -4.74
C ARG A 125 1.81 -3.40 -4.68
N GLY A 126 1.93 -4.34 -3.72
CA GLY A 126 3.17 -5.04 -3.43
C GLY A 126 4.33 -4.06 -3.21
N ASN A 127 5.48 -4.32 -3.82
CA ASN A 127 6.65 -3.44 -3.73
C ASN A 127 6.63 -2.28 -4.74
N GLY A 128 5.50 -2.04 -5.40
CA GLY A 128 5.33 -0.98 -6.39
C GLY A 128 5.73 -1.36 -7.82
N ASN A 129 6.53 -2.39 -8.02
CA ASN A 129 6.88 -2.96 -9.32
C ASN A 129 6.18 -4.30 -9.59
N LEU A 130 5.99 -5.09 -8.53
CA LEU A 130 5.30 -6.38 -8.56
C LEU A 130 4.17 -6.35 -7.52
N GLY A 131 2.97 -6.75 -7.93
CA GLY A 131 1.81 -6.91 -7.06
C GLY A 131 1.23 -8.32 -7.13
N THR A 132 0.47 -8.72 -6.11
CA THR A 132 -0.24 -10.00 -6.09
C THR A 132 -1.54 -9.88 -6.90
N ASN A 133 -1.80 -10.83 -7.80
CA ASN A 133 -3.04 -10.87 -8.56
C ASN A 133 -4.17 -11.40 -7.70
N ILE A 134 -5.14 -10.53 -7.42
CA ILE A 134 -6.35 -10.82 -6.67
C ILE A 134 -7.63 -10.63 -7.51
N THR A 135 -7.53 -10.79 -8.82
CA THR A 135 -8.65 -10.60 -9.75
C THR A 135 -9.83 -11.52 -9.44
N PHE A 136 -9.59 -12.68 -8.85
CA PHE A 136 -10.64 -13.60 -8.41
C PHE A 136 -11.56 -12.99 -7.34
N LEU A 137 -11.11 -11.97 -6.61
CA LEU A 137 -11.90 -11.26 -5.60
C LEU A 137 -12.77 -10.13 -6.18
N LYS A 138 -12.76 -9.90 -7.49
CA LYS A 138 -13.50 -8.77 -8.13
C LYS A 138 -15.00 -8.71 -7.80
N GLY A 139 -15.61 -9.82 -7.45
CA GLY A 139 -17.02 -9.91 -7.05
C GLY A 139 -17.25 -9.79 -5.54
N ALA A 140 -16.18 -9.82 -4.75
CA ALA A 140 -16.21 -9.76 -3.29
C ALA A 140 -15.84 -8.38 -2.74
N ILE A 141 -15.01 -7.62 -3.47
CA ILE A 141 -14.61 -6.27 -3.10
C ILE A 141 -15.62 -5.27 -3.70
N GLY A 142 -16.17 -4.39 -2.86
CA GLY A 142 -17.09 -3.32 -3.28
C GLY A 142 -16.36 -2.04 -3.71
N GLY A 143 -17.14 -0.99 -4.06
CA GLY A 143 -16.64 0.37 -4.22
C GLY A 143 -16.08 0.73 -5.60
N PHE A 144 -15.95 -0.21 -6.53
CA PHE A 144 -15.54 0.07 -7.90
C PHE A 144 -16.45 -0.64 -8.92
N PRO A 145 -16.72 -0.02 -10.10
CA PRO A 145 -17.54 -0.64 -11.13
C PRO A 145 -16.77 -1.76 -11.83
N GLN A 146 -17.43 -2.88 -12.09
CA GLN A 146 -16.86 -3.94 -12.92
C GLN A 146 -16.92 -3.61 -14.42
N LYS A 147 -17.75 -2.61 -14.79
CA LYS A 147 -17.87 -2.07 -16.14
C LYS A 147 -17.91 -0.55 -16.13
N ILE A 148 -17.19 0.06 -17.05
CA ILE A 148 -17.12 1.51 -17.27
C ILE A 148 -17.48 1.87 -18.71
N SER A 149 -17.82 3.13 -18.96
CA SER A 149 -18.16 3.60 -20.31
C SER A 149 -16.95 3.77 -21.23
N TYR A 150 -15.76 3.99 -20.66
CA TYR A 150 -14.54 4.15 -21.45
C TYR A 150 -14.11 2.81 -22.07
N GLN A 151 -13.98 2.78 -23.40
CA GLN A 151 -13.70 1.55 -24.16
C GLN A 151 -12.21 1.33 -24.49
N GLY A 152 -11.32 2.20 -24.02
CA GLY A 152 -9.88 2.03 -24.15
C GLY A 152 -9.27 1.18 -23.02
N HIS A 153 -7.94 1.09 -23.04
CA HIS A 153 -7.15 0.56 -21.94
C HIS A 153 -7.02 1.62 -20.83
N LEU A 154 -7.33 1.27 -19.59
CA LEU A 154 -7.27 2.18 -18.45
C LEU A 154 -6.73 1.47 -17.22
N VAL A 155 -5.70 2.05 -16.61
CA VAL A 155 -5.17 1.60 -15.32
C VAL A 155 -5.47 2.66 -14.26
N VAL A 156 -6.12 2.25 -13.17
CA VAL A 156 -6.55 3.14 -12.08
C VAL A 156 -5.99 2.62 -10.77
N ARG A 157 -5.53 3.53 -9.91
CA ARG A 157 -5.20 3.21 -8.51
C ARG A 157 -6.36 3.60 -7.61
N GLY A 158 -6.62 2.76 -6.62
CA GLY A 158 -7.59 3.01 -5.57
C GLY A 158 -7.05 2.51 -4.23
N GLU A 159 -7.73 2.87 -3.15
CA GLU A 159 -7.39 2.40 -1.81
C GLU A 159 -8.53 1.52 -1.29
N ALA A 160 -8.24 0.24 -1.03
CA ALA A 160 -9.17 -0.66 -0.36
C ALA A 160 -9.13 -0.38 1.14
N ALA A 161 -10.27 -0.01 1.70
CA ALA A 161 -10.41 0.32 3.11
C ALA A 161 -11.64 -0.37 3.71
N ILE A 162 -11.62 -0.58 5.02
CA ILE A 162 -12.74 -1.04 5.81
C ILE A 162 -13.16 0.12 6.71
N SER A 163 -14.46 0.37 6.84
CA SER A 163 -14.96 1.43 7.71
C SER A 163 -14.66 1.13 9.17
N TYR A 164 -14.52 2.18 10.01
CA TYR A 164 -14.36 1.98 11.45
C TYR A 164 -15.54 1.22 12.08
N THR A 165 -16.74 1.36 11.53
CA THR A 165 -17.92 0.64 11.98
C THR A 165 -17.81 -0.85 11.69
N ASP A 166 -17.45 -1.23 10.45
CA ASP A 166 -17.26 -2.64 10.08
C ASP A 166 -16.07 -3.24 10.82
N PHE A 167 -14.99 -2.48 10.98
CA PHE A 167 -13.82 -2.89 11.76
C PHE A 167 -14.20 -3.25 13.21
N ALA A 168 -14.97 -2.39 13.88
CA ALA A 168 -15.42 -2.67 15.24
C ALA A 168 -16.29 -3.93 15.31
N GLN A 169 -17.27 -4.08 14.39
CA GLN A 169 -18.15 -5.23 14.34
C GLN A 169 -17.39 -6.54 14.09
N ILE A 170 -16.42 -6.53 13.18
CA ILE A 170 -15.61 -7.72 12.86
C ILE A 170 -14.73 -8.11 14.04
N ASN A 171 -14.05 -7.12 14.66
CA ASN A 171 -13.21 -7.40 15.83
C ASN A 171 -14.04 -7.90 17.04
N ASP A 172 -15.26 -7.42 17.23
CA ASP A 172 -16.15 -7.89 18.29
C ASP A 172 -16.58 -9.36 18.11
N MET A 173 -16.54 -9.88 16.87
CA MET A 173 -16.84 -11.29 16.56
C MET A 173 -15.63 -12.22 16.76
N ILE A 174 -14.43 -11.69 16.91
CA ILE A 174 -13.20 -12.48 17.16
C ILE A 174 -13.13 -12.76 18.67
N GLU A 175 -13.21 -14.04 19.03
CA GLU A 175 -13.25 -14.48 20.43
C GLU A 175 -11.88 -14.35 21.13
N ASP A 176 -10.79 -14.59 20.41
CA ASP A 176 -9.43 -14.47 20.94
C ASP A 176 -8.91 -13.04 20.74
N ASP A 177 -8.62 -12.36 21.86
CA ASP A 177 -8.12 -10.99 21.83
C ASP A 177 -6.76 -10.87 21.13
N ASP A 178 -5.95 -11.92 21.13
CA ASP A 178 -4.64 -11.95 20.46
C ASP A 178 -4.78 -12.08 18.92
N GLU A 179 -5.96 -12.49 18.42
CA GLU A 179 -6.25 -12.58 16.99
C GLU A 179 -6.95 -11.31 16.45
N LYS A 180 -7.29 -10.35 17.29
CA LYS A 180 -7.94 -9.10 16.88
C LYS A 180 -6.98 -8.21 16.08
N TYR A 181 -7.55 -7.59 15.05
CA TYR A 181 -6.78 -6.65 14.22
C TYR A 181 -6.53 -5.33 14.95
N ALA A 182 -5.32 -4.81 14.86
CA ALA A 182 -4.91 -3.58 15.55
C ALA A 182 -5.58 -2.32 14.95
N ASN A 183 -5.89 -2.32 13.66
CA ASN A 183 -6.50 -1.18 12.96
C ASN A 183 -7.24 -1.62 11.68
N PRO A 184 -8.10 -0.75 11.09
CA PRO A 184 -8.85 -1.05 9.88
C PRO A 184 -7.99 -1.43 8.68
N ARG A 185 -6.78 -0.86 8.56
CA ARG A 185 -5.85 -1.18 7.48
C ARG A 185 -5.34 -2.63 7.58
N ASN A 186 -4.96 -3.08 8.79
CA ASN A 186 -4.52 -4.45 9.00
C ASN A 186 -5.64 -5.45 8.71
N LEU A 187 -6.89 -5.12 9.09
CA LEU A 187 -8.05 -5.92 8.72
C LEU A 187 -8.25 -5.94 7.20
N ALA A 188 -8.13 -4.82 6.49
CA ALA A 188 -8.24 -4.76 5.04
C ALA A 188 -7.17 -5.62 4.36
N SER A 189 -5.90 -5.51 4.80
CA SER A 189 -4.80 -6.33 4.29
C SER A 189 -5.04 -7.83 4.55
N GLY A 190 -5.38 -8.21 5.77
CA GLY A 190 -5.70 -9.60 6.12
C GLY A 190 -6.90 -10.14 5.31
N THR A 191 -7.91 -9.30 5.05
CA THR A 191 -9.07 -9.67 4.26
C THR A 191 -8.72 -9.95 2.80
N LEU A 192 -7.88 -9.12 2.18
CA LEU A 192 -7.50 -9.28 0.77
C LEU A 192 -6.48 -10.42 0.55
N ASN A 193 -5.90 -10.95 1.61
CA ASN A 193 -5.06 -12.15 1.59
C ASN A 193 -5.86 -13.47 1.74
N LEU A 194 -7.17 -13.40 1.97
CA LEU A 194 -8.05 -14.58 2.01
C LEU A 194 -8.24 -15.16 0.61
N GLU A 195 -8.28 -16.47 0.54
CA GLU A 195 -8.50 -17.20 -0.73
C GLU A 195 -9.99 -17.40 -1.05
N ASP A 196 -10.87 -17.31 -0.04
CA ASP A 196 -12.31 -17.47 -0.22
C ASP A 196 -13.01 -16.12 -0.44
N PRO A 197 -13.57 -15.87 -1.65
CA PRO A 197 -14.32 -14.65 -1.92
C PRO A 197 -15.55 -14.45 -1.01
N ALA A 198 -16.13 -15.53 -0.46
CA ALA A 198 -17.27 -15.41 0.45
C ALA A 198 -16.87 -14.79 1.78
N GLU A 199 -15.70 -15.16 2.32
CA GLU A 199 -15.14 -14.56 3.54
C GLU A 199 -14.80 -13.09 3.32
N VAL A 200 -14.14 -12.75 2.18
CA VAL A 200 -13.83 -11.36 1.82
C VAL A 200 -15.10 -10.52 1.77
N LYS A 201 -16.16 -11.05 1.15
CA LYS A 201 -17.44 -10.35 1.05
C LYS A 201 -18.11 -10.16 2.42
N ALA A 202 -18.00 -11.14 3.31
CA ALA A 202 -18.54 -11.05 4.67
C ALA A 202 -17.85 -9.97 5.51
N ARG A 203 -16.57 -9.65 5.21
CA ARG A 203 -15.81 -8.59 5.88
C ARG A 203 -16.01 -7.18 5.27
N HIS A 204 -16.98 -7.02 4.38
CA HIS A 204 -17.38 -5.72 3.79
C HIS A 204 -16.23 -4.90 3.20
N ALA A 205 -15.20 -5.54 2.66
CA ALA A 205 -14.11 -4.82 2.02
C ALA A 205 -14.64 -3.94 0.88
N ALA A 206 -14.38 -2.65 0.97
CA ALA A 206 -14.76 -1.68 -0.03
C ALA A 206 -13.54 -0.88 -0.49
N SER A 207 -13.44 -0.62 -1.79
CA SER A 207 -12.44 0.30 -2.32
C SER A 207 -13.08 1.64 -2.63
N ALA A 208 -12.43 2.73 -2.16
CA ALA A 208 -12.73 4.06 -2.64
C ALA A 208 -11.77 4.38 -3.79
N SER A 209 -12.32 4.72 -4.96
CA SER A 209 -11.54 5.28 -6.06
C SER A 209 -11.25 6.74 -5.78
N THR A 210 -10.00 7.13 -5.77
CA THR A 210 -9.53 8.52 -5.74
C THR A 210 -9.32 9.06 -7.14
#